data_1dba03410c4f3670252ce1fb41b0be4e
#
_entry.id   1dba03410c4f3670252ce1fb41b0be4e
#
_cell.length_a   1.000
_cell.length_b   1.000
_cell.length_c   1.000
_cell.angle_alpha   90.00
_cell.angle_beta   90.00
_cell.angle_gamma   90.00
#
_symmetry.space_group_name_H-M   'P 1'
#
loop_
_entity.id
_entity.type
_entity.pdbx_description
1 polymer ?
#
loop_
_entity_poly.entity_id
_entity_poly.type
_entity_poly.pdbx_seq_one_letter_code
_entity_poly.pdbx_strand_id
1 'polypeptide(L)'
;QTMPSEWYFSPRGHLQSVPDTFSLNCPQTFWTKTLDKEAFLTQMARWLKASSSDSEFRSFVCTYQQPVRAEYLMYQGQKIRLRTIREHYKLRSTWFSIEDAGGTVVLHGRGYGHGIGLSQEGAHAMAQRGYSAAQIMAFYYPGTQLVPWEAMRP
;
A
#
# COMPACT_ATOMS: atom_id res chain seq x y z
N GLN A 1 -7.22 5.69 -1.57
CA GLN A 1 -7.83 4.52 -2.21
C GLN A 1 -7.41 3.27 -1.46
N THR A 2 -8.36 2.39 -1.13
CA THR A 2 -8.09 1.06 -0.61
C THR A 2 -7.72 0.11 -1.76
N MET A 3 -7.23 -1.08 -1.43
CA MET A 3 -6.78 -2.07 -2.43
C MET A 3 -7.82 -3.19 -2.56
N PRO A 4 -7.92 -3.83 -3.74
CA PRO A 4 -8.68 -5.05 -3.90
C PRO A 4 -8.15 -6.19 -3.01
N SER A 5 -9.05 -7.04 -2.51
CA SER A 5 -8.67 -8.13 -1.59
C SER A 5 -7.80 -9.20 -2.24
N GLU A 6 -7.95 -9.42 -3.53
CA GLU A 6 -7.20 -10.42 -4.30
C GLU A 6 -5.67 -10.20 -4.30
N TRP A 7 -5.21 -8.99 -3.98
CA TRP A 7 -3.78 -8.71 -3.88
C TRP A 7 -3.13 -9.33 -2.62
N TYR A 8 -3.94 -9.74 -1.64
CA TYR A 8 -3.46 -10.32 -0.38
C TYR A 8 -4.13 -11.64 -0.03
N PHE A 9 -5.39 -11.84 -0.44
CA PHE A 9 -6.22 -12.99 -0.09
C PHE A 9 -6.96 -13.49 -1.33
N SER A 10 -7.72 -14.58 -1.18
CA SER A 10 -8.71 -14.96 -2.19
C SER A 10 -9.75 -13.84 -2.37
N PRO A 11 -10.29 -13.66 -3.60
CA PRO A 11 -11.27 -12.61 -3.87
C PRO A 11 -12.44 -12.66 -2.89
N ARG A 12 -12.80 -11.49 -2.33
CA ARG A 12 -13.92 -11.33 -1.42
C ARG A 12 -14.77 -10.15 -1.88
N GLY A 13 -15.98 -10.41 -2.35
CA GLY A 13 -16.85 -9.43 -2.99
C GLY A 13 -17.13 -8.17 -2.16
N HIS A 14 -17.09 -8.28 -0.83
CA HIS A 14 -17.28 -7.14 0.09
C HIS A 14 -16.02 -6.32 0.36
N LEU A 15 -14.84 -6.78 -0.08
CA LEU A 15 -13.57 -6.06 0.08
C LEU A 15 -13.16 -5.39 -1.23
N GLN A 16 -13.99 -4.50 -1.71
CA GLN A 16 -13.76 -3.73 -2.92
C GLN A 16 -12.81 -2.56 -2.67
N SER A 17 -12.18 -2.06 -3.74
CA SER A 17 -11.39 -0.83 -3.67
C SER A 17 -12.30 0.39 -3.59
N VAL A 18 -12.14 1.23 -2.57
CA VAL A 18 -12.90 2.47 -2.40
C VAL A 18 -11.98 3.70 -2.41
N PRO A 19 -12.43 4.85 -2.98
CA PRO A 19 -11.65 6.08 -3.03
C PRO A 19 -11.67 6.78 -1.65
N ASP A 20 -10.87 6.29 -0.71
CA ASP A 20 -10.75 6.87 0.64
C ASP A 20 -10.04 8.23 0.58
N THR A 21 -10.81 9.30 0.59
CA THR A 21 -10.32 10.68 0.67
C THR A 21 -10.25 11.19 2.11
N PHE A 22 -10.88 10.50 3.05
CA PHE A 22 -10.96 10.93 4.45
C PHE A 22 -9.62 10.78 5.19
N SER A 23 -8.81 9.81 4.80
CA SER A 23 -7.49 9.56 5.41
C SER A 23 -6.39 10.48 4.90
N LEU A 24 -6.62 11.33 3.89
CA LEU A 24 -5.57 12.11 3.22
C LEU A 24 -4.86 13.12 4.12
N ASN A 25 -5.57 13.68 5.10
CA ASN A 25 -5.05 14.73 6.00
C ASN A 25 -4.58 14.19 7.35
N CYS A 26 -4.47 12.88 7.52
CA CYS A 26 -4.03 12.29 8.77
C CYS A 26 -2.50 12.34 8.89
N PRO A 27 -1.93 12.74 10.05
CA PRO A 27 -0.49 12.89 10.25
C PRO A 27 0.33 11.62 9.95
N GLN A 28 -0.28 10.45 10.13
CA GLN A 28 0.36 9.16 9.88
C GLN A 28 0.26 8.69 8.42
N THR A 29 -0.34 9.49 7.54
CA THR A 29 -0.53 9.14 6.14
C THR A 29 0.79 9.06 5.37
N PHE A 30 1.80 9.84 5.77
CA PHE A 30 3.10 9.88 5.11
C PHE A 30 4.18 9.27 6.01
N TRP A 31 5.14 8.58 5.37
CA TRP A 31 6.30 8.01 6.04
C TRP A 31 7.50 8.01 5.12
N THR A 32 8.69 8.02 5.70
CA THR A 32 9.96 7.88 5.00
C THR A 32 10.76 6.72 5.57
N LYS A 33 11.56 6.10 4.74
CA LYS A 33 12.54 5.07 5.12
C LYS A 33 13.80 5.25 4.30
N THR A 34 14.92 5.49 4.97
CA THR A 34 16.23 5.54 4.33
C THR A 34 16.90 4.18 4.40
N LEU A 35 17.49 3.75 3.29
CA LEU A 35 18.19 2.47 3.15
C LEU A 35 19.54 2.70 2.46
N ASP A 36 20.51 1.83 2.74
CA ASP A 36 21.76 1.80 1.99
C ASP A 36 21.47 1.48 0.52
N LYS A 37 22.00 2.30 -0.38
CA LYS A 37 21.71 2.23 -1.82
C LYS A 37 22.18 0.93 -2.46
N GLU A 38 23.43 0.53 -2.17
CA GLU A 38 24.02 -0.64 -2.82
C GLU A 38 23.38 -1.94 -2.31
N ALA A 39 23.10 -2.03 -1.01
CA ALA A 39 22.38 -3.15 -0.44
C ALA A 39 20.95 -3.25 -1.00
N PHE A 40 20.27 -2.12 -1.15
CA PHE A 40 18.91 -2.06 -1.72
C PHE A 40 18.90 -2.49 -3.19
N LEU A 41 19.80 -1.94 -4.02
CA LEU A 41 19.93 -2.29 -5.44
C LEU A 41 20.28 -3.77 -5.65
N THR A 42 21.20 -4.30 -4.84
CA THR A 42 21.57 -5.73 -4.87
C THR A 42 20.36 -6.61 -4.58
N GLN A 43 19.55 -6.27 -3.58
CA GLN A 43 18.36 -7.04 -3.24
C GLN A 43 17.27 -6.92 -4.31
N MET A 44 17.04 -5.73 -4.86
CA MET A 44 16.08 -5.51 -5.95
C MET A 44 16.50 -6.26 -7.22
N ALA A 45 17.78 -6.23 -7.57
CA ALA A 45 18.33 -6.97 -8.72
C ALA A 45 18.11 -8.48 -8.58
N ARG A 46 18.30 -9.03 -7.37
CA ARG A 46 18.04 -10.45 -7.09
C ARG A 46 16.57 -10.81 -7.34
N TRP A 47 15.63 -9.99 -6.90
CA TRP A 47 14.20 -10.24 -7.09
C TRP A 47 13.73 -10.07 -8.53
N LEU A 48 14.30 -9.09 -9.24
CA LEU A 48 13.92 -8.75 -10.63
C LEU A 48 14.82 -9.43 -11.67
N LYS A 49 15.72 -10.33 -11.25
CA LYS A 49 16.66 -11.05 -12.11
C LYS A 49 17.46 -10.13 -13.05
N ALA A 50 17.88 -9.00 -12.51
CA ALA A 50 18.67 -7.97 -13.20
C ALA A 50 20.09 -7.92 -12.65
N SER A 51 20.96 -7.10 -13.26
CA SER A 51 22.27 -6.79 -12.71
C SER A 51 22.22 -5.52 -11.86
N SER A 52 22.72 -5.57 -10.63
CA SER A 52 22.83 -4.38 -9.75
C SER A 52 23.84 -3.36 -10.25
N SER A 53 24.72 -3.72 -11.18
CA SER A 53 25.68 -2.81 -11.82
C SER A 53 25.13 -2.17 -13.12
N ASP A 54 23.99 -2.64 -13.63
CA ASP A 54 23.37 -2.08 -14.83
C ASP A 54 22.84 -0.67 -14.54
N SER A 55 23.23 0.30 -15.35
CA SER A 55 22.89 1.71 -15.14
C SER A 55 21.42 2.00 -15.38
N GLU A 56 20.77 1.32 -16.33
CA GLU A 56 19.34 1.46 -16.61
C GLU A 56 18.52 0.91 -15.45
N PHE A 57 18.86 -0.28 -14.96
CA PHE A 57 18.23 -0.88 -13.79
C PHE A 57 18.38 0.02 -12.54
N ARG A 58 19.58 0.54 -12.28
CA ARG A 58 19.85 1.45 -11.16
C ARG A 58 19.01 2.71 -11.24
N SER A 59 18.96 3.33 -12.41
CA SER A 59 18.14 4.51 -12.67
C SER A 59 16.66 4.19 -12.44
N PHE A 60 16.15 3.10 -13.03
CA PHE A 60 14.77 2.66 -12.85
C PHE A 60 14.40 2.49 -11.37
N VAL A 61 15.20 1.77 -10.60
CA VAL A 61 14.93 1.51 -9.18
C VAL A 61 15.01 2.79 -8.35
N CYS A 62 16.05 3.60 -8.56
CA CYS A 62 16.30 4.80 -7.75
C CYS A 62 15.34 5.97 -8.04
N THR A 63 14.64 5.93 -9.18
CA THR A 63 13.65 6.94 -9.55
C THR A 63 12.21 6.39 -9.62
N TYR A 64 11.97 5.22 -9.03
CA TYR A 64 10.67 4.58 -9.07
C TYR A 64 9.57 5.46 -8.49
N GLN A 65 8.49 5.65 -9.26
CA GLN A 65 7.32 6.42 -8.85
C GLN A 65 6.08 5.55 -8.88
N GLN A 66 5.26 5.68 -7.85
CA GLN A 66 3.99 4.97 -7.74
C GLN A 66 2.84 5.98 -7.56
N PRO A 67 2.31 6.56 -8.65
CA PRO A 67 1.25 7.57 -8.59
C PRO A 67 -0.07 6.99 -8.04
N VAL A 68 -0.34 5.73 -8.33
CA VAL A 68 -1.47 4.95 -7.81
C VAL A 68 -0.98 3.66 -7.17
N ARG A 69 -1.78 3.07 -6.28
CA ARG A 69 -1.40 1.78 -5.68
C ARG A 69 -1.26 0.71 -6.75
N ALA A 70 -0.21 -0.11 -6.63
CA ALA A 70 0.07 -1.24 -7.50
C ALA A 70 0.26 -2.52 -6.66
N GLU A 71 0.07 -3.67 -7.26
CA GLU A 71 0.40 -4.96 -6.64
C GLU A 71 1.87 -5.31 -6.84
N TYR A 72 2.41 -4.98 -8.01
CA TYR A 72 3.76 -5.35 -8.42
C TYR A 72 4.58 -4.12 -8.81
N LEU A 73 5.88 -4.20 -8.55
CA LEU A 73 6.90 -3.43 -9.26
C LEU A 73 7.39 -4.29 -10.41
N MET A 74 7.45 -3.72 -11.62
CA MET A 74 7.79 -4.45 -12.84
C MET A 74 9.00 -3.83 -13.52
N TYR A 75 9.94 -4.67 -13.97
CA TYR A 75 11.11 -4.26 -14.75
C TYR A 75 11.38 -5.31 -15.83
N GLN A 76 11.40 -4.90 -17.11
CA GLN A 76 11.71 -5.76 -18.27
C GLN A 76 11.02 -7.15 -18.23
N GLY A 77 9.72 -7.18 -17.94
CA GLY A 77 8.92 -8.40 -17.87
C GLY A 77 9.06 -9.20 -16.57
N GLN A 78 10.01 -8.87 -15.70
CA GLN A 78 10.11 -9.41 -14.36
C GLN A 78 9.24 -8.61 -13.39
N LYS A 79 8.72 -9.26 -12.36
CA LYS A 79 7.86 -8.59 -11.37
C LYS A 79 8.17 -9.07 -9.95
N ILE A 80 8.08 -8.15 -9.01
CA ILE A 80 8.11 -8.43 -7.57
C ILE A 80 6.87 -7.85 -6.90
N ARG A 81 6.24 -8.62 -6.02
CA ARG A 81 5.13 -8.09 -5.22
C ARG A 81 5.63 -7.00 -4.29
N LEU A 82 4.98 -5.84 -4.32
CA LEU A 82 5.28 -4.74 -3.38
C LEU A 82 5.10 -5.15 -1.92
N ARG A 83 4.23 -6.13 -1.66
CA ARG A 83 4.11 -6.79 -0.35
C ARG A 83 5.43 -7.42 0.09
N THR A 84 6.16 -8.11 -0.77
CA THR A 84 7.46 -8.73 -0.46
C THR A 84 8.48 -7.66 -0.07
N ILE A 85 8.53 -6.54 -0.80
CA ILE A 85 9.40 -5.40 -0.48
C ILE A 85 9.02 -4.82 0.88
N ARG A 86 7.71 -4.60 1.11
CA ARG A 86 7.19 -4.10 2.38
C ARG A 86 7.59 -4.98 3.56
N GLU A 87 7.40 -6.27 3.47
CA GLU A 87 7.71 -7.24 4.54
C GLU A 87 9.21 -7.31 4.82
N HIS A 88 10.03 -7.36 3.77
CA HIS A 88 11.50 -7.44 3.90
C HIS A 88 12.09 -6.19 4.59
N TYR A 89 11.69 -5.01 4.16
CA TYR A 89 12.19 -3.74 4.71
C TYR A 89 11.36 -3.19 5.87
N LYS A 90 10.33 -3.91 6.33
CA LYS A 90 9.40 -3.50 7.41
C LYS A 90 8.79 -2.14 7.14
N LEU A 91 8.33 -1.92 5.90
CA LEU A 91 7.70 -0.66 5.50
C LEU A 91 6.28 -0.57 6.05
N ARG A 92 5.80 0.65 6.27
CA ARG A 92 4.43 0.87 6.79
C ARG A 92 3.34 0.50 5.78
N SER A 93 3.59 0.66 4.48
CA SER A 93 2.64 0.31 3.41
C SER A 93 3.38 -0.17 2.15
N THR A 94 2.61 -0.58 1.14
CA THR A 94 3.10 -0.92 -0.21
C THR A 94 3.05 0.26 -1.19
N TRP A 95 2.60 1.43 -0.75
CA TRP A 95 2.48 2.62 -1.59
C TRP A 95 3.61 3.59 -1.32
N PHE A 96 4.63 3.58 -2.16
CA PHE A 96 5.82 4.42 -2.00
C PHE A 96 6.47 4.75 -3.33
N SER A 97 7.21 5.85 -3.36
CA SER A 97 8.19 6.20 -4.39
C SER A 97 9.59 6.14 -3.81
N ILE A 98 10.61 6.11 -4.68
CA ILE A 98 12.01 6.02 -4.30
C ILE A 98 12.73 7.26 -4.84
N GLU A 99 13.59 7.83 -4.02
CA GLU A 99 14.46 8.96 -4.34
C GLU A 99 15.92 8.56 -4.12
N ASP A 100 16.78 8.90 -5.08
CA ASP A 100 18.22 8.74 -4.94
C ASP A 100 18.81 9.88 -4.09
N ALA A 101 19.39 9.55 -2.96
CA ALA A 101 20.05 10.48 -2.05
C ALA A 101 21.58 10.22 -1.98
N GLY A 102 22.18 9.88 -3.12
CA GLY A 102 23.63 9.63 -3.23
C GLY A 102 24.00 8.23 -2.74
N GLY A 103 24.58 8.09 -1.54
CA GLY A 103 24.94 6.79 -0.95
C GLY A 103 23.74 6.01 -0.38
N THR A 104 22.54 6.63 -0.30
CA THR A 104 21.31 6.04 0.21
C THR A 104 20.19 6.21 -0.78
N VAL A 105 19.12 5.43 -0.60
CA VAL A 105 17.81 5.67 -1.21
C VAL A 105 16.81 6.03 -0.12
N VAL A 106 15.91 6.96 -0.42
CA VAL A 106 14.83 7.36 0.48
C VAL A 106 13.50 6.89 -0.12
N LEU A 107 12.79 6.05 0.61
CA LEU A 107 11.44 5.64 0.25
C LEU A 107 10.45 6.62 0.88
N HIS A 108 9.67 7.29 0.06
CA HIS A 108 8.57 8.18 0.47
C HIS A 108 7.26 7.44 0.32
N GLY A 109 6.66 7.06 1.42
CA GLY A 109 5.47 6.23 1.41
C GLY A 109 4.21 6.91 1.92
N ARG A 110 3.06 6.31 1.57
CA ARG A 110 1.72 6.77 1.93
C ARG A 110 0.91 5.66 2.56
N GLY A 111 0.18 6.00 3.64
CA GLY A 111 -0.70 5.09 4.35
C GLY A 111 0.02 4.11 5.27
N TYR A 112 -0.77 3.34 6.00
CA TYR A 112 -0.32 2.33 6.95
C TYR A 112 -1.04 1.01 6.70
N GLY A 113 -0.36 -0.11 6.89
CA GLY A 113 -0.95 -1.44 6.74
C GLY A 113 -1.06 -1.91 5.29
N HIS A 114 -1.94 -2.89 5.06
CA HIS A 114 -2.13 -3.52 3.75
C HIS A 114 -3.05 -2.73 2.81
N GLY A 115 -3.82 -1.76 3.33
CA GLY A 115 -4.71 -0.90 2.53
C GLY A 115 -5.99 -1.57 2.04
N ILE A 116 -6.40 -2.71 2.60
CA ILE A 116 -7.62 -3.44 2.24
C ILE A 116 -8.69 -3.21 3.29
N GLY A 117 -9.96 -3.04 2.86
CA GLY A 117 -11.09 -2.81 3.75
C GLY A 117 -11.06 -1.44 4.42
N LEU A 118 -11.51 -1.36 5.67
CA LEU A 118 -11.66 -0.12 6.41
C LEU A 118 -10.31 0.50 6.80
N SER A 119 -10.13 1.77 6.45
CA SER A 119 -9.07 2.62 6.97
C SER A 119 -9.47 3.14 8.35
N GLN A 120 -8.67 2.84 9.39
CA GLN A 120 -8.93 3.33 10.75
C GLN A 120 -8.90 4.87 10.79
N GLU A 121 -7.91 5.48 10.16
CA GLU A 121 -7.78 6.94 10.07
C GLU A 121 -8.95 7.57 9.30
N GLY A 122 -9.33 6.96 8.17
CA GLY A 122 -10.47 7.42 7.39
C GLY A 122 -11.78 7.28 8.15
N ALA A 123 -12.01 6.16 8.82
CA ALA A 123 -13.19 5.94 9.66
C ALA A 123 -13.27 6.95 10.82
N HIS A 124 -12.11 7.23 11.47
CA HIS A 124 -12.03 8.26 12.52
C HIS A 124 -12.38 9.65 11.98
N ALA A 125 -11.81 10.03 10.83
CA ALA A 125 -12.11 11.31 10.19
C ALA A 125 -13.58 11.44 9.75
N MET A 126 -14.20 10.33 9.31
CA MET A 126 -15.64 10.31 9.02
C MET A 126 -16.47 10.49 10.31
N ALA A 127 -16.14 9.77 11.39
CA ALA A 127 -16.83 9.90 12.67
C ALA A 127 -16.75 11.35 13.22
N GLN A 128 -15.60 12.01 13.12
CA GLN A 128 -15.44 13.41 13.49
C GLN A 128 -16.31 14.37 12.65
N ARG A 129 -16.67 13.99 11.43
CA ARG A 129 -17.59 14.74 10.55
C ARG A 129 -19.06 14.36 10.75
N GLY A 130 -19.38 13.54 11.76
CA GLY A 130 -20.73 13.17 12.11
C GLY A 130 -21.31 11.97 11.36
N TYR A 131 -20.49 11.23 10.59
CA TYR A 131 -20.94 9.99 9.97
C TYR A 131 -21.22 8.91 11.03
N SER A 132 -22.35 8.23 10.93
CA SER A 132 -22.67 7.10 11.79
C SER A 132 -21.82 5.87 11.47
N ALA A 133 -21.72 4.93 12.41
CA ALA A 133 -21.02 3.67 12.18
C ALA A 133 -21.58 2.91 10.95
N ALA A 134 -22.90 2.93 10.74
CA ALA A 134 -23.52 2.31 9.57
C ALA A 134 -23.07 2.96 8.25
N GLN A 135 -22.97 4.29 8.20
CA GLN A 135 -22.50 5.00 7.02
C GLN A 135 -21.02 4.74 6.75
N ILE A 136 -20.18 4.67 7.80
CA ILE A 136 -18.76 4.34 7.68
C ILE A 136 -18.57 2.91 7.14
N MET A 137 -19.34 1.95 7.68
CA MET A 137 -19.28 0.57 7.22
C MET A 137 -19.75 0.43 5.77
N ALA A 138 -20.85 1.09 5.39
CA ALA A 138 -21.36 1.08 4.02
C ALA A 138 -20.36 1.70 3.03
N PHE A 139 -19.58 2.72 3.44
CA PHE A 139 -18.55 3.34 2.62
C PHE A 139 -17.38 2.37 2.34
N TYR A 140 -16.84 1.70 3.38
CA TYR A 140 -15.69 0.82 3.23
C TYR A 140 -16.04 -0.60 2.74
N TYR A 141 -17.30 -1.03 2.93
CA TYR A 141 -17.79 -2.35 2.54
C TYR A 141 -19.06 -2.21 1.70
N PRO A 142 -18.95 -1.69 0.48
CA PRO A 142 -20.12 -1.49 -0.38
C PRO A 142 -20.83 -2.81 -0.65
N GLY A 143 -22.18 -2.77 -0.65
CA GLY A 143 -23.02 -3.95 -0.88
C GLY A 143 -23.18 -4.87 0.34
N THR A 144 -22.68 -4.49 1.52
CA THR A 144 -22.93 -5.21 2.78
C THR A 144 -24.03 -4.54 3.60
N GLN A 145 -24.62 -5.30 4.52
CA GLN A 145 -25.62 -4.80 5.48
C GLN A 145 -25.16 -5.10 6.91
N LEU A 146 -25.39 -4.15 7.80
CA LEU A 146 -25.25 -4.37 9.23
C LEU A 146 -26.51 -5.10 9.72
N VAL A 147 -26.32 -6.27 10.31
CA VAL A 147 -27.39 -7.05 10.94
C VAL A 147 -27.11 -7.19 12.43
N PRO A 148 -28.14 -7.22 13.29
CA PRO A 148 -27.98 -7.52 14.71
C PRO A 148 -27.34 -8.90 14.89
N TRP A 149 -26.52 -9.06 15.92
CA TRP A 149 -25.86 -10.34 16.21
C TRP A 149 -26.84 -11.50 16.42
N GLU A 150 -27.98 -11.19 17.02
CA GLU A 150 -29.06 -12.14 17.26
C GLU A 150 -29.63 -12.76 15.97
N ALA A 151 -29.63 -11.99 14.88
CA ALA A 151 -30.08 -12.46 13.56
C ALA A 151 -29.08 -13.43 12.88
N MET A 152 -27.88 -13.60 13.44
CA MET A 152 -26.85 -14.52 12.92
C MET A 152 -26.80 -15.86 13.68
N ARG A 153 -27.62 -16.06 14.69
CA ARG A 153 -27.68 -17.34 15.39
C ARG A 153 -28.47 -18.33 14.52
N PRO A 154 -27.92 -19.53 14.32
CA PRO A 154 -28.65 -20.61 13.62
C PRO A 154 -29.86 -21.05 14.37
#